data_f12d37c7edc4c00fb28fb0b8601bb432
#
_entry.id   f12d37c7edc4c00fb28fb0b8601bb432
#
_cell.length_a   1.000
_cell.length_b   1.000
_cell.length_c   1.000
_cell.angle_alpha   90.00
_cell.angle_beta   90.00
_cell.angle_gamma   90.00
#
_symmetry.space_group_name_H-M   'P 1'
#
loop_
_entity.id
_entity.type
_entity.pdbx_description
1 polymer ?
#
loop_
_entity_poly.entity_id
_entity_poly.type
_entity_poly.pdbx_seq_one_letter_code
_entity_poly.pdbx_strand_id
1 'polypeptide(L)'
;AHGGVLFIDEINLLRLEEQQALLTAMQERAFPISGRSERSSGALTKTEAVPCDFILVAAGNLDAVQHMHPALRSRIRGYGYEVYVNSNMRDTARNRRRLIRFIAQEVRNEQNKKTGNPIPHFDRSAVEIILREAQRRAGRRGKLTLRLRELGGLVRIAGDLACEENAQVVSSRHVLGARRIARPLEQQVADRMIERRLDYSMLVNSGERVGRVNGLAVLGADSGMSDFSGIMLPVEALVTPTQSKAGSVFATGGLSDLAKESVTNVSAVIKKLTGKDVSDYDIHIQFVDTHGVDGDSASITIAT
;
A
#
# COMPACT_ATOMS: atom_id res chain seq x y z
N ALA A 1 -16.86 -30.23 7.25
CA ALA A 1 -15.59 -30.41 6.50
C ALA A 1 -14.90 -31.78 6.85
N HIS A 2 -15.57 -32.68 7.63
CA HIS A 2 -14.99 -33.99 7.96
C HIS A 2 -14.60 -34.74 6.69
N GLY A 3 -13.37 -35.27 6.64
CA GLY A 3 -12.82 -35.99 5.48
C GLY A 3 -12.50 -35.11 4.27
N GLY A 4 -12.56 -33.76 4.42
CA GLY A 4 -12.37 -32.83 3.33
C GLY A 4 -11.40 -31.69 3.64
N VAL A 5 -11.60 -30.56 2.96
CA VAL A 5 -10.81 -29.32 3.13
C VAL A 5 -11.70 -28.23 3.70
N LEU A 6 -11.25 -27.61 4.78
CA LEU A 6 -11.80 -26.36 5.30
C LEU A 6 -10.96 -25.18 4.81
N PHE A 7 -11.53 -24.35 3.95
CA PHE A 7 -10.89 -23.11 3.48
C PHE A 7 -11.43 -21.93 4.28
N ILE A 8 -10.53 -21.16 4.89
CA ILE A 8 -10.85 -19.94 5.62
C ILE A 8 -10.11 -18.80 4.96
N ASP A 9 -10.85 -17.89 4.36
CA ASP A 9 -10.30 -16.61 3.86
C ASP A 9 -10.35 -15.58 4.98
N GLU A 10 -9.36 -14.67 5.02
CA GLU A 10 -9.21 -13.64 6.04
C GLU A 10 -9.26 -14.21 7.47
N ILE A 11 -8.40 -15.18 7.76
CA ILE A 11 -8.37 -15.88 9.07
C ILE A 11 -8.23 -14.94 10.27
N ASN A 12 -7.72 -13.74 10.07
CA ASN A 12 -7.62 -12.66 11.08
C ASN A 12 -8.97 -12.10 11.51
N LEU A 13 -10.03 -12.28 10.73
CA LEU A 13 -11.37 -11.84 11.08
C LEU A 13 -12.09 -12.79 12.05
N LEU A 14 -11.56 -14.00 12.27
CA LEU A 14 -12.07 -14.90 13.29
C LEU A 14 -11.84 -14.30 14.68
N ARG A 15 -12.90 -14.25 15.47
CA ARG A 15 -12.82 -13.85 16.87
C ARG A 15 -11.97 -14.85 17.66
N LEU A 16 -11.42 -14.44 18.77
CA LEU A 16 -10.54 -15.26 19.60
C LEU A 16 -11.20 -16.59 19.98
N GLU A 17 -12.49 -16.57 20.31
CA GLU A 17 -13.29 -17.76 20.63
C GLU A 17 -13.40 -18.73 19.44
N GLU A 18 -13.56 -18.20 18.24
CA GLU A 18 -13.65 -18.99 17.00
C GLU A 18 -12.27 -19.60 16.65
N GLN A 19 -11.20 -18.87 16.89
CA GLN A 19 -9.83 -19.39 16.73
C GLN A 19 -9.55 -20.52 17.75
N GLN A 20 -10.03 -20.40 18.99
CA GLN A 20 -9.92 -21.44 20.02
C GLN A 20 -10.76 -22.65 19.65
N ALA A 21 -11.99 -22.46 19.15
CA ALA A 21 -12.85 -23.53 18.68
C ALA A 21 -12.20 -24.30 17.51
N LEU A 22 -11.60 -23.57 16.56
CA LEU A 22 -10.85 -24.15 15.45
C LEU A 22 -9.64 -24.96 15.93
N LEU A 23 -8.89 -24.42 16.90
CA LEU A 23 -7.76 -25.11 17.52
C LEU A 23 -8.22 -26.43 18.18
N THR A 24 -9.30 -26.40 18.95
CA THR A 24 -9.87 -27.59 19.59
C THR A 24 -10.29 -28.64 18.54
N ALA A 25 -11.01 -28.21 17.50
CA ALA A 25 -11.41 -29.08 16.41
C ALA A 25 -10.23 -29.78 15.72
N MET A 26 -9.13 -29.02 15.49
CA MET A 26 -7.90 -29.57 14.90
C MET A 26 -7.13 -30.50 15.84
N GLN A 27 -7.22 -30.33 17.16
CA GLN A 27 -6.53 -31.14 18.14
C GLN A 27 -7.29 -32.44 18.41
N GLU A 28 -8.59 -32.33 18.69
CA GLU A 28 -9.46 -33.43 19.12
C GLU A 28 -9.98 -34.22 17.91
N ARG A 29 -9.89 -33.67 16.68
CA ARG A 29 -10.55 -34.19 15.48
C ARG A 29 -12.07 -34.42 15.66
N ALA A 30 -12.63 -33.76 16.66
CA ALA A 30 -14.04 -33.75 17.00
C ALA A 30 -14.40 -32.43 17.65
N PHE A 31 -15.63 -31.98 17.48
CA PHE A 31 -16.10 -30.72 18.05
C PHE A 31 -17.49 -30.87 18.66
N PRO A 32 -17.68 -30.53 19.95
CA PRO A 32 -18.99 -30.53 20.56
C PRO A 32 -19.76 -29.27 20.14
N ILE A 33 -21.00 -29.43 19.71
CA ILE A 33 -21.90 -28.31 19.44
C ILE A 33 -22.70 -28.03 20.71
N SER A 34 -22.54 -26.85 21.29
CA SER A 34 -23.35 -26.41 22.42
C SER A 34 -24.38 -25.37 21.90
N GLY A 35 -25.66 -25.66 22.16
CA GLY A 35 -26.77 -24.77 21.83
C GLY A 35 -27.60 -24.44 23.08
N ARG A 36 -28.23 -23.26 23.12
CA ARG A 36 -29.29 -22.97 24.06
C ARG A 36 -30.59 -23.58 23.50
N SER A 37 -31.20 -24.47 24.22
CA SER A 37 -32.55 -24.94 23.89
C SER A 37 -33.56 -23.84 24.26
N GLU A 38 -34.26 -23.30 23.27
CA GLU A 38 -35.36 -22.35 23.49
C GLU A 38 -36.54 -22.96 24.29
N ARG A 39 -36.57 -24.30 24.41
CA ARG A 39 -37.66 -25.04 25.06
C ARG A 39 -37.40 -25.42 26.52
N SER A 40 -36.20 -25.27 27.04
CA SER A 40 -35.90 -25.52 28.45
C SER A 40 -35.18 -24.31 29.02
N SER A 41 -35.72 -23.74 30.08
CA SER A 41 -35.29 -22.49 30.76
C SER A 41 -33.77 -22.44 31.02
N GLY A 42 -32.98 -22.13 29.98
CA GLY A 42 -31.57 -21.81 30.09
C GLY A 42 -30.58 -22.94 30.21
N ALA A 43 -31.00 -24.21 30.10
CA ALA A 43 -30.08 -25.35 30.14
C ALA A 43 -29.21 -25.42 28.87
N LEU A 44 -27.91 -25.38 29.06
CA LEU A 44 -26.91 -25.65 28.02
C LEU A 44 -26.98 -27.10 27.62
N THR A 45 -27.52 -27.40 26.44
CA THR A 45 -27.49 -28.78 25.90
C THR A 45 -26.19 -28.92 25.12
N LYS A 46 -25.30 -29.79 25.57
CA LYS A 46 -24.09 -30.18 24.88
C LYS A 46 -24.37 -31.42 24.06
N THR A 47 -24.22 -31.37 22.76
CA THR A 47 -24.34 -32.55 21.89
C THR A 47 -23.10 -33.43 21.99
N GLU A 48 -23.22 -34.71 21.59
CA GLU A 48 -22.03 -35.52 21.34
C GLU A 48 -21.10 -34.84 20.35
N ALA A 49 -19.78 -35.05 20.56
CA ALA A 49 -18.78 -34.42 19.71
C ALA A 49 -18.88 -34.97 18.28
N VAL A 50 -19.02 -34.06 17.32
CA VAL A 50 -19.11 -34.40 15.89
C VAL A 50 -17.69 -34.53 15.32
N PRO A 51 -17.39 -35.58 14.51
CA PRO A 51 -16.08 -35.75 13.89
C PRO A 51 -15.70 -34.56 13.03
N CYS A 52 -14.47 -34.05 13.22
CA CYS A 52 -13.93 -32.85 12.56
C CYS A 52 -12.51 -33.08 12.02
N ASP A 53 -12.26 -34.19 11.34
CA ASP A 53 -10.98 -34.44 10.69
C ASP A 53 -10.97 -33.78 9.29
N PHE A 54 -10.16 -32.75 9.10
CA PHE A 54 -10.10 -31.94 7.86
C PHE A 54 -8.71 -31.37 7.64
N ILE A 55 -8.41 -31.06 6.38
CA ILE A 55 -7.23 -30.26 6.02
C ILE A 55 -7.62 -28.79 6.09
N LEU A 56 -6.91 -28.01 6.93
CA LEU A 56 -7.10 -26.56 7.00
C LEU A 56 -6.28 -25.87 5.93
N VAL A 57 -6.93 -25.04 5.12
CA VAL A 57 -6.29 -24.06 4.23
C VAL A 57 -6.76 -22.69 4.63
N ALA A 58 -5.86 -21.85 5.11
CA ALA A 58 -6.17 -20.50 5.56
C ALA A 58 -5.44 -19.46 4.74
N ALA A 59 -6.11 -18.36 4.45
CA ALA A 59 -5.55 -17.20 3.77
C ALA A 59 -5.74 -15.94 4.63
N GLY A 60 -4.86 -14.96 4.45
CA GLY A 60 -4.93 -13.68 5.14
C GLY A 60 -3.75 -12.79 4.78
N ASN A 61 -3.82 -11.54 5.17
CA ASN A 61 -2.74 -10.58 5.00
C ASN A 61 -1.63 -10.82 6.05
N LEU A 62 -0.44 -10.23 5.83
CA LEU A 62 0.67 -10.39 6.77
C LEU A 62 0.32 -9.89 8.17
N ASP A 63 -0.47 -8.82 8.27
CA ASP A 63 -0.97 -8.25 9.53
C ASP A 63 -1.87 -9.24 10.29
N ALA A 64 -2.55 -10.13 9.56
CA ALA A 64 -3.34 -11.22 10.14
C ALA A 64 -2.53 -12.10 11.10
N VAL A 65 -1.25 -12.29 10.80
CA VAL A 65 -0.35 -13.11 11.62
C VAL A 65 -0.16 -12.53 13.02
N GLN A 66 -0.20 -11.21 13.18
CA GLN A 66 -0.06 -10.53 14.47
C GLN A 66 -1.33 -10.66 15.33
N HIS A 67 -2.49 -10.79 14.70
CA HIS A 67 -3.80 -10.92 15.37
C HIS A 67 -4.24 -12.38 15.57
N MET A 68 -3.45 -13.33 15.08
CA MET A 68 -3.73 -14.74 15.24
C MET A 68 -3.35 -15.23 16.65
N HIS A 69 -4.21 -16.07 17.25
CA HIS A 69 -3.92 -16.70 18.53
C HIS A 69 -2.62 -17.52 18.46
N PRO A 70 -1.64 -17.30 19.37
CA PRO A 70 -0.32 -17.92 19.29
C PRO A 70 -0.35 -19.45 19.20
N ALA A 71 -1.26 -20.09 19.95
CA ALA A 71 -1.39 -21.56 19.94
C ALA A 71 -1.91 -22.07 18.59
N LEU A 72 -2.87 -21.38 17.94
CA LEU A 72 -3.36 -21.74 16.62
C LEU A 72 -2.23 -21.61 15.59
N ARG A 73 -1.50 -20.51 15.60
CA ARG A 73 -0.35 -20.31 14.73
C ARG A 73 0.73 -21.38 14.93
N SER A 74 1.06 -21.69 16.19
CA SER A 74 2.02 -22.75 16.51
C SER A 74 1.57 -24.11 15.96
N ARG A 75 0.28 -24.40 16.04
CA ARG A 75 -0.30 -25.64 15.50
C ARG A 75 -0.19 -25.71 13.98
N ILE A 76 -0.56 -24.62 13.28
CA ILE A 76 -0.44 -24.54 11.84
C ILE A 76 1.01 -24.74 11.40
N ARG A 77 1.98 -24.09 12.05
CA ARG A 77 3.41 -24.23 11.73
C ARG A 77 3.98 -25.62 12.05
N GLY A 78 3.49 -26.24 13.09
CA GLY A 78 3.99 -27.55 13.51
C GLY A 78 3.52 -28.70 12.62
N TYR A 79 2.37 -28.57 11.96
CA TYR A 79 1.74 -29.63 11.17
C TYR A 79 1.46 -29.24 9.71
N GLY A 80 1.85 -28.04 9.30
CA GLY A 80 1.58 -27.53 7.97
C GLY A 80 2.68 -26.62 7.44
N TYR A 81 2.31 -25.80 6.46
CA TYR A 81 3.20 -24.91 5.76
C TYR A 81 2.66 -23.49 5.78
N GLU A 82 3.52 -22.51 6.08
CA GLU A 82 3.23 -21.10 5.84
C GLU A 82 3.82 -20.72 4.46
N VAL A 83 2.97 -20.20 3.56
CA VAL A 83 3.37 -19.83 2.21
C VAL A 83 3.21 -18.33 2.03
N TYR A 84 4.31 -17.63 1.78
CA TYR A 84 4.28 -16.21 1.42
C TYR A 84 3.95 -16.04 -0.05
N VAL A 85 2.85 -15.35 -0.35
CA VAL A 85 2.45 -15.04 -1.72
C VAL A 85 3.08 -13.72 -2.16
N ASN A 86 3.93 -13.78 -3.19
CA ASN A 86 4.61 -12.60 -3.70
C ASN A 86 3.62 -11.60 -4.31
N SER A 87 3.82 -10.31 -4.03
CA SER A 87 3.07 -9.20 -4.66
C SER A 87 3.56 -8.85 -6.06
N ASN A 88 4.73 -9.35 -6.45
CA ASN A 88 5.38 -9.04 -7.72
C ASN A 88 5.99 -10.29 -8.37
N MET A 89 6.05 -10.29 -9.70
CA MET A 89 6.75 -11.31 -10.49
C MET A 89 7.83 -10.67 -11.37
N ARG A 90 8.80 -11.47 -11.85
CA ARG A 90 9.84 -10.99 -12.80
C ARG A 90 9.21 -10.55 -14.11
N ASP A 91 9.68 -9.44 -14.68
CA ASP A 91 9.31 -8.99 -16.01
C ASP A 91 10.04 -9.82 -17.07
N THR A 92 9.36 -10.82 -17.58
CA THR A 92 9.84 -11.72 -18.65
C THR A 92 8.78 -11.82 -19.73
N ALA A 93 9.17 -12.18 -20.95
CA ALA A 93 8.24 -12.40 -22.04
C ALA A 93 7.11 -13.41 -21.69
N ARG A 94 7.45 -14.45 -20.91
CA ARG A 94 6.46 -15.43 -20.41
C ARG A 94 5.45 -14.77 -19.46
N ASN A 95 5.91 -13.94 -18.53
CA ASN A 95 5.04 -13.30 -17.54
C ASN A 95 4.21 -12.16 -18.16
N ARG A 96 4.78 -11.42 -19.13
CA ARG A 96 3.98 -10.47 -19.94
C ARG A 96 2.85 -11.17 -20.66
N ARG A 97 3.10 -12.32 -21.30
CA ARG A 97 2.04 -13.14 -21.92
C ARG A 97 0.97 -13.60 -20.92
N ARG A 98 1.33 -13.89 -19.68
CA ARG A 98 0.36 -14.21 -18.62
C ARG A 98 -0.53 -13.02 -18.29
N LEU A 99 0.04 -11.81 -18.18
CA LEU A 99 -0.77 -10.60 -17.97
C LEU A 99 -1.68 -10.29 -19.16
N ILE A 100 -1.21 -10.50 -20.39
CA ILE A 100 -2.07 -10.35 -21.58
C ILE A 100 -3.25 -11.34 -21.54
N ARG A 101 -3.01 -12.57 -21.13
CA ARG A 101 -4.10 -13.56 -20.92
C ARG A 101 -5.05 -13.13 -19.80
N PHE A 102 -4.53 -12.55 -18.72
CA PHE A 102 -5.35 -11.98 -17.66
C PHE A 102 -6.24 -10.85 -18.19
N ILE A 103 -5.70 -9.90 -18.97
CA ILE A 103 -6.50 -8.84 -19.59
C ILE A 103 -7.62 -9.45 -20.45
N ALA A 104 -7.29 -10.42 -21.30
CA ALA A 104 -8.28 -11.11 -22.12
C ALA A 104 -9.33 -11.87 -21.30
N GLN A 105 -8.96 -12.39 -20.14
CA GLN A 105 -9.89 -13.03 -19.20
C GLN A 105 -10.83 -12.01 -18.57
N GLU A 106 -10.33 -10.85 -18.13
CA GLU A 106 -11.16 -9.77 -17.58
C GLU A 106 -12.16 -9.27 -18.63
N VAL A 107 -11.72 -9.03 -19.87
CA VAL A 107 -12.64 -8.65 -20.98
C VAL A 107 -13.74 -9.69 -21.18
N ARG A 108 -13.39 -10.97 -21.21
CA ARG A 108 -14.33 -12.07 -21.39
C ARG A 108 -15.31 -12.18 -20.21
N ASN A 109 -14.83 -11.98 -18.99
CA ASN A 109 -15.66 -11.99 -17.80
C ASN A 109 -16.71 -10.87 -17.85
N GLU A 110 -16.33 -9.68 -18.29
CA GLU A 110 -17.27 -8.55 -18.46
C GLU A 110 -18.27 -8.83 -19.60
N GLN A 111 -17.84 -9.39 -20.73
CA GLN A 111 -18.72 -9.77 -21.84
C GLN A 111 -19.75 -10.84 -21.46
N ASN A 112 -19.42 -11.72 -20.52
CA ASN A 112 -20.30 -12.79 -20.04
C ASN A 112 -21.27 -12.35 -18.94
N LYS A 113 -21.18 -11.12 -18.44
CA LYS A 113 -22.15 -10.59 -17.49
C LYS A 113 -23.50 -10.38 -18.18
N LYS A 114 -24.56 -10.83 -17.51
CA LYS A 114 -25.94 -10.67 -18.02
C LYS A 114 -26.46 -9.22 -17.96
N THR A 115 -25.77 -8.36 -17.23
CA THR A 115 -26.11 -6.95 -17.02
C THR A 115 -24.96 -6.06 -17.45
N GLY A 116 -25.19 -5.15 -18.37
CA GLY A 116 -24.22 -4.18 -18.88
C GLY A 116 -23.86 -4.40 -20.35
N ASN A 117 -23.26 -3.40 -20.96
CA ASN A 117 -22.72 -3.50 -22.31
C ASN A 117 -21.40 -4.27 -22.31
N PRO A 118 -21.20 -5.23 -23.24
CA PRO A 118 -19.95 -5.93 -23.35
C PRO A 118 -18.84 -4.94 -23.73
N ILE A 119 -17.75 -4.93 -22.94
CA ILE A 119 -16.61 -4.07 -23.25
C ILE A 119 -15.87 -4.55 -24.50
N PRO A 120 -15.38 -3.63 -25.36
CA PRO A 120 -14.67 -3.98 -26.58
C PRO A 120 -13.32 -4.66 -26.29
N HIS A 121 -12.76 -5.33 -27.31
CA HIS A 121 -11.41 -5.88 -27.23
C HIS A 121 -10.34 -4.79 -27.16
N PHE A 122 -9.23 -5.10 -26.50
CA PHE A 122 -8.10 -4.20 -26.34
C PHE A 122 -7.15 -4.33 -27.54
N ASP A 123 -6.77 -3.21 -28.13
CA ASP A 123 -5.72 -3.18 -29.13
C ASP A 123 -4.32 -3.33 -28.49
N ARG A 124 -3.31 -3.47 -29.32
CA ARG A 124 -1.93 -3.62 -28.88
C ARG A 124 -1.46 -2.40 -28.05
N SER A 125 -1.84 -1.21 -28.44
CA SER A 125 -1.42 0.03 -27.76
C SER A 125 -1.97 0.11 -26.35
N ALA A 126 -3.23 -0.28 -26.14
CA ALA A 126 -3.85 -0.37 -24.82
C ALA A 126 -3.17 -1.40 -23.93
N VAL A 127 -2.90 -2.58 -24.46
CA VAL A 127 -2.19 -3.65 -23.72
C VAL A 127 -0.79 -3.20 -23.29
N GLU A 128 -0.06 -2.50 -24.16
CA GLU A 128 1.27 -1.98 -23.81
C GLU A 128 1.23 -0.97 -22.66
N ILE A 129 0.22 -0.09 -22.61
CA ILE A 129 0.03 0.83 -21.48
C ILE A 129 -0.30 0.09 -20.18
N ILE A 130 -1.15 -0.94 -20.23
CA ILE A 130 -1.45 -1.77 -19.04
C ILE A 130 -0.19 -2.49 -18.54
N LEU A 131 0.65 -3.02 -19.43
CA LEU A 131 1.92 -3.65 -19.05
C LEU A 131 2.89 -2.64 -18.40
N ARG A 132 2.96 -1.40 -18.92
CA ARG A 132 3.74 -0.32 -18.28
C ARG A 132 3.16 0.05 -16.91
N GLU A 133 1.85 0.07 -16.78
CA GLU A 133 1.21 0.31 -15.49
C GLU A 133 1.50 -0.82 -14.49
N ALA A 134 1.54 -2.07 -14.95
CA ALA A 134 1.95 -3.21 -14.13
C ALA A 134 3.42 -3.10 -13.66
N GLN A 135 4.32 -2.57 -14.49
CA GLN A 135 5.70 -2.27 -14.11
C GLN A 135 5.74 -1.14 -13.07
N ARG A 136 5.01 -0.03 -13.31
CA ARG A 136 4.95 1.11 -12.41
C ARG A 136 4.46 0.71 -11.02
N ARG A 137 3.36 -0.04 -10.95
CA ARG A 137 2.76 -0.52 -9.68
C ARG A 137 3.62 -1.56 -8.96
N ALA A 138 4.56 -2.20 -9.64
CA ALA A 138 5.50 -3.10 -8.99
C ALA A 138 6.51 -2.36 -8.10
N GLY A 139 6.75 -1.06 -8.32
CA GLY A 139 7.67 -0.23 -7.54
C GLY A 139 9.14 -0.66 -7.61
N ARG A 140 9.47 -1.68 -8.44
CA ARG A 140 10.82 -2.26 -8.56
C ARG A 140 11.16 -2.51 -10.02
N ARG A 141 12.37 -2.10 -10.42
CA ARG A 141 12.88 -2.33 -11.78
C ARG A 141 12.88 -3.82 -12.13
N GLY A 142 12.41 -4.15 -13.33
CA GLY A 142 12.36 -5.54 -13.84
C GLY A 142 11.30 -6.42 -13.18
N LYS A 143 10.28 -5.83 -12.56
CA LYS A 143 9.15 -6.52 -11.95
C LYS A 143 7.82 -6.06 -12.54
N LEU A 144 6.83 -6.94 -12.44
CA LEU A 144 5.43 -6.71 -12.76
C LEU A 144 4.61 -6.98 -11.51
N THR A 145 3.62 -6.15 -11.23
CA THR A 145 2.73 -6.35 -10.08
C THR A 145 1.85 -7.60 -10.26
N LEU A 146 1.53 -8.24 -9.15
CA LEU A 146 0.50 -9.27 -9.01
C LEU A 146 -0.76 -8.76 -8.31
N ARG A 147 -0.89 -7.45 -8.07
CA ARG A 147 -2.12 -6.81 -7.59
C ARG A 147 -3.16 -6.80 -8.72
N LEU A 148 -3.63 -7.98 -9.10
CA LEU A 148 -4.47 -8.19 -10.28
C LEU A 148 -5.85 -7.54 -10.15
N ARG A 149 -6.39 -7.41 -8.92
CA ARG A 149 -7.67 -6.71 -8.67
C ARG A 149 -7.62 -5.27 -9.15
N GLU A 150 -6.54 -4.55 -8.87
CA GLU A 150 -6.34 -3.16 -9.29
C GLU A 150 -6.14 -3.03 -10.81
N LEU A 151 -5.38 -3.96 -11.42
CA LEU A 151 -5.21 -3.99 -12.88
C LEU A 151 -6.52 -4.34 -13.59
N GLY A 152 -7.31 -5.28 -13.05
CA GLY A 152 -8.64 -5.61 -13.56
C GLY A 152 -9.59 -4.42 -13.47
N GLY A 153 -9.54 -3.63 -12.39
CA GLY A 153 -10.26 -2.37 -12.29
C GLY A 153 -9.92 -1.40 -13.42
N LEU A 154 -8.63 -1.23 -13.71
CA LEU A 154 -8.18 -0.38 -14.82
C LEU A 154 -8.69 -0.90 -16.18
N VAL A 155 -8.69 -2.21 -16.41
CA VAL A 155 -9.22 -2.84 -17.63
C VAL A 155 -10.71 -2.53 -17.77
N ARG A 156 -11.51 -2.71 -16.71
CA ARG A 156 -12.96 -2.44 -16.74
C ARG A 156 -13.25 -0.98 -17.04
N ILE A 157 -12.65 -0.04 -16.33
CA ILE A 157 -12.88 1.39 -16.56
C ILE A 157 -12.46 1.81 -17.97
N ALA A 158 -11.36 1.27 -18.50
CA ALA A 158 -10.95 1.55 -19.89
C ALA A 158 -11.97 0.99 -20.92
N GLY A 159 -12.54 -0.17 -20.60
CA GLY A 159 -13.64 -0.75 -21.40
C GLY A 159 -14.90 0.11 -21.36
N ASP A 160 -15.30 0.59 -20.19
CA ASP A 160 -16.48 1.45 -20.00
C ASP A 160 -16.31 2.76 -20.78
N LEU A 161 -15.15 3.42 -20.71
CA LEU A 161 -14.86 4.62 -21.50
C LEU A 161 -14.96 4.37 -23.02
N ALA A 162 -14.48 3.22 -23.48
CA ALA A 162 -14.61 2.85 -24.89
C ALA A 162 -16.06 2.62 -25.29
N CYS A 163 -16.89 2.05 -24.40
CA CYS A 163 -18.33 1.89 -24.61
C CYS A 163 -19.04 3.25 -24.67
N GLU A 164 -18.73 4.17 -23.77
CA GLU A 164 -19.30 5.54 -23.76
C GLU A 164 -18.99 6.28 -25.07
N GLU A 165 -17.79 6.08 -25.62
CA GLU A 165 -17.38 6.67 -26.90
C GLU A 165 -17.86 5.86 -28.13
N ASN A 166 -18.59 4.76 -27.95
CA ASN A 166 -18.98 3.83 -29.01
C ASN A 166 -17.79 3.31 -29.84
N ALA A 167 -16.64 3.15 -29.20
CA ALA A 167 -15.42 2.71 -29.87
C ALA A 167 -15.46 1.20 -30.15
N GLN A 168 -14.98 0.79 -31.32
CA GLN A 168 -14.88 -0.62 -31.72
C GLN A 168 -13.83 -1.41 -30.93
N VAL A 169 -12.79 -0.72 -30.42
CA VAL A 169 -11.70 -1.29 -29.66
C VAL A 169 -11.23 -0.33 -28.57
N VAL A 170 -10.73 -0.89 -27.47
CA VAL A 170 -10.08 -0.11 -26.41
C VAL A 170 -8.66 0.21 -26.84
N SER A 171 -8.34 1.50 -26.98
CA SER A 171 -7.02 2.01 -27.35
C SER A 171 -6.25 2.53 -26.13
N SER A 172 -4.98 2.89 -26.35
CA SER A 172 -4.14 3.53 -25.33
C SER A 172 -4.78 4.78 -24.71
N ARG A 173 -5.55 5.55 -25.48
CA ARG A 173 -6.27 6.74 -25.01
C ARG A 173 -7.25 6.40 -23.88
N HIS A 174 -8.05 5.34 -24.06
CA HIS A 174 -9.03 4.90 -23.06
C HIS A 174 -8.32 4.42 -21.78
N VAL A 175 -7.21 3.68 -21.89
CA VAL A 175 -6.42 3.23 -20.71
C VAL A 175 -5.79 4.42 -19.97
N LEU A 176 -5.30 5.43 -20.67
CA LEU A 176 -4.77 6.64 -20.05
C LEU A 176 -5.88 7.47 -19.37
N GLY A 177 -7.06 7.54 -19.97
CA GLY A 177 -8.26 8.13 -19.36
C GLY A 177 -8.67 7.38 -18.10
N ALA A 178 -8.81 6.06 -18.20
CA ALA A 178 -9.13 5.19 -17.09
C ALA A 178 -8.16 5.33 -15.92
N ARG A 179 -6.85 5.50 -16.18
CA ARG A 179 -5.84 5.74 -15.14
C ARG A 179 -6.06 7.04 -14.38
N ARG A 180 -6.61 8.06 -15.01
CA ARG A 180 -6.96 9.33 -14.34
C ARG A 180 -8.18 9.17 -13.44
N ILE A 181 -9.18 8.41 -13.88
CA ILE A 181 -10.43 8.17 -13.13
C ILE A 181 -10.18 7.17 -11.98
N ALA A 182 -9.41 6.12 -12.22
CA ALA A 182 -9.12 5.06 -11.25
C ALA A 182 -8.08 5.45 -10.19
N ARG A 183 -7.87 6.75 -9.93
CA ARG A 183 -6.98 7.17 -8.86
C ARG A 183 -7.55 6.83 -7.50
N PRO A 184 -6.77 6.25 -6.58
CA PRO A 184 -7.18 6.09 -5.19
C PRO A 184 -7.59 7.43 -4.57
N LEU A 185 -8.51 7.41 -3.61
CA LEU A 185 -8.97 8.62 -2.94
C LEU A 185 -7.82 9.38 -2.29
N GLU A 186 -6.88 8.66 -1.72
CA GLU A 186 -5.67 9.20 -1.11
C GLU A 186 -4.85 10.05 -2.09
N GLN A 187 -4.69 9.55 -3.32
CA GLN A 187 -3.99 10.30 -4.36
C GLN A 187 -4.78 11.55 -4.80
N GLN A 188 -6.10 11.46 -4.86
CA GLN A 188 -6.94 12.61 -5.16
C GLN A 188 -6.85 13.68 -4.07
N VAL A 189 -6.78 13.27 -2.81
CA VAL A 189 -6.58 14.19 -1.66
C VAL A 189 -5.20 14.83 -1.74
N ALA A 190 -4.15 14.06 -2.03
CA ALA A 190 -2.79 14.58 -2.19
C ALA A 190 -2.71 15.61 -3.33
N ASP A 191 -3.34 15.32 -4.48
CA ASP A 191 -3.40 16.26 -5.62
C ASP A 191 -4.05 17.59 -5.20
N ARG A 192 -5.18 17.54 -4.47
CA ARG A 192 -5.86 18.76 -3.97
C ARG A 192 -5.01 19.53 -2.95
N MET A 193 -4.24 18.83 -2.12
CA MET A 193 -3.31 19.50 -1.20
C MET A 193 -2.20 20.23 -1.99
N ILE A 194 -1.69 19.63 -3.07
CA ILE A 194 -0.70 20.26 -3.94
C ILE A 194 -1.31 21.48 -4.63
N GLU A 195 -2.52 21.38 -5.18
CA GLU A 195 -3.23 22.53 -5.81
C GLU A 195 -3.35 23.69 -4.83
N ARG A 196 -3.84 23.45 -3.62
CA ARG A 196 -3.94 24.49 -2.58
C ARG A 196 -2.60 25.14 -2.26
N ARG A 197 -1.52 24.35 -2.19
CA ARG A 197 -0.18 24.91 -1.93
C ARG A 197 0.35 25.76 -3.07
N LEU A 198 0.01 25.42 -4.30
CA LEU A 198 0.31 26.24 -5.47
C LEU A 198 -0.46 27.57 -5.43
N ASP A 199 -1.74 27.55 -5.04
CA ASP A 199 -2.56 28.76 -4.91
C ASP A 199 -2.01 29.74 -3.86
N TYR A 200 -1.45 29.23 -2.78
CA TYR A 200 -0.80 30.06 -1.74
C TYR A 200 0.67 30.38 -2.03
N SER A 201 1.17 30.07 -3.25
CA SER A 201 2.59 30.25 -3.61
C SER A 201 3.58 29.60 -2.63
N MET A 202 3.14 28.56 -1.94
CA MET A 202 3.99 27.81 -0.99
C MET A 202 5.03 26.94 -1.69
N LEU A 203 4.76 26.54 -2.93
CA LEU A 203 5.69 25.74 -3.74
C LEU A 203 6.36 26.62 -4.80
N VAL A 204 7.68 26.51 -4.92
CA VAL A 204 8.44 27.14 -5.99
C VAL A 204 8.64 26.10 -7.09
N ASN A 205 7.98 26.27 -8.22
CA ASN A 205 8.03 25.35 -9.36
C ASN A 205 8.93 25.82 -10.51
N SER A 206 9.52 27.00 -10.38
CA SER A 206 10.43 27.57 -11.38
C SER A 206 11.41 28.56 -10.73
N GLY A 207 12.61 28.68 -11.30
CA GLY A 207 13.68 29.50 -10.77
C GLY A 207 14.43 28.87 -9.60
N GLU A 208 15.37 29.64 -9.04
CA GLU A 208 16.20 29.26 -7.90
C GLU A 208 15.97 30.22 -6.75
N ARG A 209 15.96 29.70 -5.52
CA ARG A 209 15.84 30.51 -4.31
C ARG A 209 16.77 29.96 -3.24
N VAL A 210 17.71 30.78 -2.80
CA VAL A 210 18.66 30.41 -1.74
C VAL A 210 17.89 30.17 -0.43
N GLY A 211 18.25 29.12 0.25
CA GLY A 211 17.63 28.74 1.53
C GLY A 211 16.24 28.11 1.40
N ARG A 212 15.81 27.70 0.20
CA ARG A 212 14.53 27.04 0.02
C ARG A 212 14.60 25.93 -1.00
N VAL A 213 14.07 24.77 -0.66
CA VAL A 213 14.00 23.59 -1.53
C VAL A 213 12.67 22.87 -1.37
N ASN A 214 12.19 22.23 -2.42
CA ASN A 214 11.02 21.37 -2.36
C ASN A 214 11.44 19.94 -2.01
N GLY A 215 11.16 19.52 -0.79
CA GLY A 215 11.30 18.13 -0.34
C GLY A 215 10.17 17.26 -0.89
N LEU A 216 10.47 15.98 -1.13
CA LEU A 216 9.48 14.97 -1.48
C LEU A 216 9.28 14.03 -0.30
N ALA A 217 8.05 13.89 0.15
CA ALA A 217 7.68 12.97 1.22
C ALA A 217 6.63 11.97 0.72
N VAL A 218 6.64 10.77 1.30
CA VAL A 218 5.60 9.77 1.10
C VAL A 218 4.66 9.88 2.29
N LEU A 219 3.36 9.96 2.04
CA LEU A 219 2.37 9.90 3.11
C LEU A 219 2.39 8.48 3.67
N GLY A 220 2.71 8.36 4.97
CA GLY A 220 3.01 7.09 5.61
C GLY A 220 1.83 6.13 5.69
N ALA A 221 2.12 4.85 5.84
CA ALA A 221 1.15 3.77 5.97
C ALA A 221 0.23 3.95 7.20
N ASP A 222 0.69 4.64 8.23
CA ASP A 222 -0.07 4.92 9.46
C ASP A 222 -1.28 5.85 9.24
N SER A 223 -1.30 6.59 8.12
CA SER A 223 -2.45 7.41 7.72
C SER A 223 -3.50 6.65 6.90
N GLY A 224 -3.37 5.34 6.74
CA GLY A 224 -4.24 4.52 5.89
C GLY A 224 -4.07 4.81 4.39
N MET A 225 -3.05 5.56 4.01
CA MET A 225 -2.77 5.93 2.62
C MET A 225 -1.89 4.89 1.93
N SER A 226 -2.14 4.67 0.65
CA SER A 226 -1.39 3.69 -0.14
C SER A 226 0.03 4.17 -0.43
N ASP A 227 0.97 3.24 -0.61
CA ASP A 227 2.40 3.46 -0.95
C ASP A 227 2.66 4.35 -2.18
N PHE A 228 1.61 4.84 -2.83
CA PHE A 228 1.70 5.66 -4.05
C PHE A 228 1.36 7.13 -3.85
N SER A 229 1.09 7.55 -2.62
CA SER A 229 0.78 8.94 -2.30
C SER A 229 2.05 9.67 -1.91
N GLY A 230 2.48 10.60 -2.75
CA GLY A 230 3.59 11.50 -2.48
C GLY A 230 3.11 12.92 -2.26
N ILE A 231 3.83 13.67 -1.45
CA ILE A 231 3.55 15.08 -1.19
C ILE A 231 4.83 15.88 -1.35
N MET A 232 4.73 17.09 -1.90
CA MET A 232 5.82 18.06 -1.90
C MET A 232 5.73 18.95 -0.67
N LEU A 233 6.83 19.07 0.05
CA LEU A 233 6.98 19.89 1.25
C LEU A 233 8.06 20.96 1.00
N PRO A 234 7.75 22.24 1.12
CA PRO A 234 8.80 23.26 1.12
C PRO A 234 9.64 23.12 2.39
N VAL A 235 10.94 23.16 2.22
CA VAL A 235 11.90 23.21 3.31
C VAL A 235 12.64 24.52 3.19
N GLU A 236 12.65 25.29 4.26
CA GLU A 236 13.36 26.58 4.34
C GLU A 236 14.52 26.46 5.33
N ALA A 237 15.67 26.98 4.95
CA ALA A 237 16.85 27.04 5.78
C ALA A 237 17.36 28.49 5.90
N LEU A 238 17.61 28.91 7.12
CA LEU A 238 18.22 30.19 7.44
C LEU A 238 19.52 29.95 8.23
N VAL A 239 20.59 30.54 7.80
CA VAL A 239 21.90 30.47 8.46
C VAL A 239 22.22 31.83 9.06
N THR A 240 22.52 31.86 10.35
CA THR A 240 22.90 33.06 11.08
C THR A 240 24.24 32.84 11.80
N PRO A 241 25.09 33.87 11.98
CA PRO A 241 26.25 33.72 12.84
C PRO A 241 25.86 33.37 14.27
N THR A 242 26.54 32.36 14.85
CA THR A 242 26.23 31.98 16.24
C THR A 242 26.74 33.04 17.21
N GLN A 243 26.00 33.21 18.30
CA GLN A 243 26.43 34.03 19.44
C GLN A 243 27.03 33.19 20.58
N SER A 244 27.03 31.86 20.41
CA SER A 244 27.53 30.90 21.36
C SER A 244 28.88 30.34 20.96
N LYS A 245 29.55 29.55 21.84
CA LYS A 245 30.82 28.91 21.55
C LYS A 245 30.76 27.80 20.51
N ALA A 246 29.57 27.31 20.19
CA ALA A 246 29.33 26.31 19.16
C ALA A 246 27.95 26.54 18.54
N GLY A 247 27.90 26.56 17.22
CA GLY A 247 26.66 26.67 16.45
C GLY A 247 25.76 25.46 16.63
N SER A 248 24.49 25.70 16.45
CA SER A 248 23.43 24.70 16.64
C SER A 248 22.54 24.58 15.42
N VAL A 249 21.99 23.38 15.21
CA VAL A 249 21.00 23.14 14.16
C VAL A 249 19.64 22.98 14.80
N PHE A 250 18.72 23.87 14.42
CA PHE A 250 17.35 23.89 14.92
C PHE A 250 16.40 23.46 13.80
N ALA A 251 15.52 22.51 14.08
CA ALA A 251 14.51 22.10 13.12
C ALA A 251 13.11 22.19 13.71
N THR A 252 12.19 22.77 12.93
CA THR A 252 10.79 22.96 13.29
C THR A 252 9.87 22.37 12.22
N GLY A 253 8.62 21.97 12.57
CA GLY A 253 7.63 21.47 11.62
C GLY A 253 7.18 20.04 11.85
N GLY A 254 6.94 19.63 13.11
CA GLY A 254 6.31 18.31 13.40
C GLY A 254 7.14 17.10 13.00
N LEU A 255 8.46 17.17 13.19
CA LEU A 255 9.40 16.12 12.79
C LEU A 255 9.32 14.91 13.73
N SER A 256 9.36 13.70 13.17
CA SER A 256 9.61 12.48 13.92
C SER A 256 11.05 12.44 14.47
N ASP A 257 11.32 11.53 15.38
CA ASP A 257 12.66 11.38 15.96
C ASP A 257 13.70 11.00 14.91
N LEU A 258 13.35 10.16 13.92
CA LEU A 258 14.20 9.83 12.78
C LEU A 258 14.56 11.07 11.94
N ALA A 259 13.58 11.94 11.70
CA ALA A 259 13.82 13.16 10.96
C ALA A 259 14.69 14.15 11.75
N LYS A 260 14.58 14.20 13.08
CA LYS A 260 15.48 14.98 13.95
C LYS A 260 16.92 14.46 13.93
N GLU A 261 17.11 13.14 13.91
CA GLU A 261 18.43 12.52 13.74
C GLU A 261 19.03 12.88 12.37
N SER A 262 18.22 12.90 11.30
CA SER A 262 18.64 13.34 9.97
C SER A 262 19.13 14.78 9.97
N VAL A 263 18.46 15.68 10.70
CA VAL A 263 18.89 17.07 10.89
C VAL A 263 20.25 17.15 11.59
N THR A 264 20.47 16.34 12.61
CA THR A 264 21.77 16.30 13.32
C THR A 264 22.90 15.88 12.38
N ASN A 265 22.64 14.99 11.44
CA ASN A 265 23.63 14.55 10.45
C ASN A 265 23.93 15.58 9.35
N VAL A 266 23.08 16.60 9.17
CA VAL A 266 23.24 17.63 8.13
C VAL A 266 24.56 18.40 8.28
N SER A 267 24.96 18.73 9.50
CA SER A 267 26.23 19.42 9.77
C SER A 267 27.43 18.65 9.23
N ALA A 268 27.44 17.32 9.39
CA ALA A 268 28.50 16.48 8.84
C ALA A 268 28.48 16.43 7.30
N VAL A 269 27.29 16.43 6.70
CA VAL A 269 27.12 16.44 5.24
C VAL A 269 27.60 17.79 4.65
N ILE A 270 27.20 18.91 5.25
CA ILE A 270 27.63 20.25 4.83
C ILE A 270 29.16 20.37 4.93
N LYS A 271 29.75 19.96 6.06
CA LYS A 271 31.20 19.95 6.23
C LYS A 271 31.91 19.13 5.15
N LYS A 272 31.36 17.96 4.82
CA LYS A 272 31.91 17.08 3.78
C LYS A 272 31.82 17.72 2.38
N LEU A 273 30.73 18.41 2.05
CA LEU A 273 30.49 18.99 0.74
C LEU A 273 31.20 20.32 0.52
N THR A 274 31.21 21.18 1.54
CA THR A 274 31.71 22.57 1.42
C THR A 274 33.10 22.77 2.02
N GLY A 275 33.57 21.84 2.85
CA GLY A 275 34.81 21.99 3.64
C GLY A 275 34.70 23.00 4.78
N LYS A 276 33.55 23.65 4.98
CA LYS A 276 33.31 24.64 6.04
C LYS A 276 32.83 23.96 7.32
N ASP A 277 33.31 24.45 8.46
CA ASP A 277 32.78 24.05 9.76
C ASP A 277 31.48 24.82 10.04
N VAL A 278 30.43 24.11 10.39
CA VAL A 278 29.12 24.70 10.72
C VAL A 278 29.04 25.16 12.18
N SER A 279 30.10 24.92 12.96
CA SER A 279 30.16 25.32 14.38
C SER A 279 30.15 26.85 14.59
N ASP A 280 30.44 27.65 13.56
CA ASP A 280 30.41 29.10 13.64
C ASP A 280 29.02 29.70 13.32
N TYR A 281 28.04 28.85 13.00
CA TYR A 281 26.72 29.27 12.50
C TYR A 281 25.59 28.55 13.23
N ASP A 282 24.50 29.27 13.46
CA ASP A 282 23.22 28.67 13.83
C ASP A 282 22.39 28.46 12.56
N ILE A 283 21.93 27.21 12.36
CA ILE A 283 21.16 26.80 11.20
C ILE A 283 19.73 26.52 11.64
N HIS A 284 18.79 27.30 11.12
CA HIS A 284 17.36 27.14 11.38
C HIS A 284 16.72 26.50 10.14
N ILE A 285 16.10 25.32 10.32
CA ILE A 285 15.44 24.57 9.27
C ILE A 285 13.97 24.50 9.61
N GLN A 286 13.12 24.91 8.66
CA GLN A 286 11.67 24.86 8.82
C GLN A 286 11.07 24.00 7.72
N PHE A 287 10.32 22.98 8.12
CA PHE A 287 9.42 22.25 7.24
C PHE A 287 8.07 22.95 7.25
N VAL A 288 7.70 23.53 6.12
CA VAL A 288 6.50 24.37 6.00
C VAL A 288 5.28 23.47 5.79
N ASP A 289 5.03 22.56 6.72
CA ASP A 289 3.75 21.87 6.88
C ASP A 289 3.73 21.01 8.17
N THR A 290 2.51 20.81 8.70
CA THR A 290 2.31 20.21 10.02
C THR A 290 1.95 18.72 9.98
N HIS A 291 2.02 18.06 8.84
CA HIS A 291 1.55 16.68 8.68
C HIS A 291 2.56 15.59 9.09
N GLY A 292 3.56 15.93 9.87
CA GLY A 292 4.58 14.97 10.34
C GLY A 292 5.48 14.47 9.19
N VAL A 293 6.77 14.76 9.28
CA VAL A 293 7.77 14.22 8.35
C VAL A 293 8.49 13.08 9.04
N ASP A 294 8.44 11.90 8.43
CA ASP A 294 9.19 10.73 8.86
C ASP A 294 10.12 10.26 7.75
N GLY A 295 11.34 9.88 8.13
CA GLY A 295 12.32 9.32 7.22
C GLY A 295 13.71 9.94 7.30
N ASP A 296 14.71 9.12 7.02
CA ASP A 296 16.15 9.45 7.04
C ASP A 296 16.63 10.17 5.76
N SER A 297 15.82 10.17 4.69
CA SER A 297 16.12 10.87 3.43
C SER A 297 16.05 12.41 3.54
N ALA A 298 15.50 12.94 4.63
CA ALA A 298 15.40 14.37 4.89
C ALA A 298 16.77 15.07 4.91
N SER A 299 17.83 14.38 5.32
CA SER A 299 19.18 14.94 5.43
C SER A 299 19.74 15.48 4.09
N ILE A 300 19.46 14.80 2.98
CA ILE A 300 19.89 15.26 1.64
C ILE A 300 19.13 16.51 1.24
N THR A 301 17.82 16.53 1.41
CA THR A 301 16.96 17.68 1.11
C THR A 301 17.35 18.92 1.91
N ILE A 302 17.75 18.74 3.17
CA ILE A 302 18.16 19.84 4.05
C ILE A 302 19.53 20.37 3.66
N ALA A 303 20.44 19.52 3.20
CA ALA A 303 21.81 19.91 2.83
C ALA A 303 21.90 20.59 1.45
N THR A 304 20.85 20.48 0.64
CA THR A 304 20.79 21.10 -0.69
C THR A 304 20.41 22.57 -0.61
#